data_39fa195fa6cc81f955fcf20d6870c741
#
_entry.id   39fa195fa6cc81f955fcf20d6870c741
#
_cell.length_a   1.000
_cell.length_b   1.000
_cell.length_c   1.000
_cell.angle_alpha   90.00
_cell.angle_beta   90.00
_cell.angle_gamma   90.00
#
_symmetry.space_group_name_H-M   'P 1'
#
loop_
_entity.id
_entity.type
_entity.pdbx_description
1 polymer ?
#
loop_
_entity_poly.entity_id
_entity_poly.type
_entity_poly.pdbx_seq_one_letter_code
_entity_poly.pdbx_strand_id
1 'polypeptide(L)'
;MGLYDQPNSWQCGPFALKHGLLSYGIFAHEDTIAAAAGSTAEAGTDDHQLAMTAREYGCVLSCERYRTAHHARRALTRHLAARTPVLLCLDQWDHWVTAVGADNTYVVLFDSHYDTVVRVESWSLVLQRLGYRRRVWRWGPTIRWYDLHPLGTRGEPALRLTLTVERARRLLDAPVSFRGALDDYARRLVPFVAHNGRRSAAFALAPWLLDGGPSRTGVMLAPQTVEPIAFTAELFDVRCELPAAQNLARTLAEKSAGPTGIPPRAFSIGKKLAAAS
;
A
#
# COMPACT_ATOMS: atom_id res chain seq x y z
N MET A 1 2.22 -8.34 6.79
CA MET A 1 2.00 -6.89 6.81
C MET A 1 2.47 -6.27 5.51
N GLY A 2 1.93 -6.43 4.36
CA GLY A 2 2.42 -5.91 3.11
C GLY A 2 1.36 -5.86 2.03
N LEU A 3 1.81 -5.79 0.80
CA LEU A 3 0.97 -5.84 -0.38
C LEU A 3 0.80 -7.30 -0.80
N TYR A 4 -0.17 -7.99 -0.24
CA TYR A 4 -0.56 -9.36 -0.61
C TYR A 4 -2.08 -9.50 -0.60
N ASP A 5 -2.57 -10.53 -1.25
CA ASP A 5 -3.98 -10.84 -1.41
C ASP A 5 -4.65 -11.21 -0.07
N GLN A 6 -5.92 -10.92 0.04
CA GLN A 6 -6.71 -11.27 1.22
C GLN A 6 -7.01 -12.78 1.23
N PRO A 7 -6.96 -13.43 2.40
CA PRO A 7 -7.17 -14.89 2.49
C PRO A 7 -8.63 -15.30 2.33
N ASN A 8 -9.56 -14.37 2.43
CA ASN A 8 -11.01 -14.60 2.35
C ASN A 8 -11.77 -13.36 1.84
N SER A 9 -13.01 -13.53 1.42
CA SER A 9 -13.79 -12.49 0.74
C SER A 9 -14.25 -11.32 1.64
N TRP A 10 -14.27 -11.46 2.96
CA TRP A 10 -14.83 -10.48 3.87
C TRP A 10 -13.80 -9.50 4.48
N GLN A 11 -12.50 -9.72 4.26
CA GLN A 11 -11.44 -8.89 4.83
C GLN A 11 -11.03 -7.71 3.94
N CYS A 12 -11.73 -7.41 2.86
CA CYS A 12 -11.38 -6.30 1.96
C CYS A 12 -11.29 -4.95 2.70
N GLY A 13 -12.18 -4.66 3.65
CA GLY A 13 -12.15 -3.45 4.47
C GLY A 13 -10.88 -3.32 5.32
N PRO A 14 -10.54 -4.29 6.17
CA PRO A 14 -9.27 -4.32 6.91
C PRO A 14 -8.03 -4.18 6.01
N PHE A 15 -8.00 -4.86 4.87
CA PHE A 15 -6.91 -4.74 3.90
C PHE A 15 -6.84 -3.35 3.26
N ALA A 16 -7.97 -2.76 2.88
CA ALA A 16 -7.99 -1.40 2.36
C ALA A 16 -7.47 -0.38 3.39
N LEU A 17 -7.89 -0.47 4.65
CA LEU A 17 -7.36 0.40 5.71
C LEU A 17 -5.86 0.17 5.92
N LYS A 18 -5.40 -1.08 5.97
CA LYS A 18 -3.99 -1.44 6.05
C LYS A 18 -3.16 -0.78 4.94
N HIS A 19 -3.63 -0.84 3.70
CA HIS A 19 -2.96 -0.23 2.56
C HIS A 19 -2.93 1.30 2.64
N GLY A 20 -4.01 1.90 3.14
CA GLY A 20 -4.05 3.34 3.42
C GLY A 20 -3.03 3.75 4.49
N LEU A 21 -2.94 3.00 5.58
CA LEU A 21 -1.96 3.20 6.65
C LEU A 21 -0.52 3.01 6.15
N LEU A 22 -0.27 1.98 5.32
CA LEU A 22 1.02 1.76 4.69
C LEU A 22 1.48 2.96 3.88
N SER A 23 0.56 3.69 3.23
CA SER A 23 0.88 4.90 2.47
C SER A 23 1.48 6.02 3.33
N TYR A 24 1.31 5.96 4.64
CA TYR A 24 1.94 6.85 5.63
C TYR A 24 3.10 6.21 6.38
N GLY A 25 3.53 5.01 5.98
CA GLY A 25 4.57 4.27 6.67
C GLY A 25 4.11 3.67 8.00
N ILE A 26 2.80 3.53 8.21
CA ILE A 26 2.23 2.88 9.39
C ILE A 26 1.97 1.42 9.05
N PHE A 27 2.65 0.52 9.76
CA PHE A 27 2.51 -0.92 9.57
C PHE A 27 1.55 -1.51 10.61
N ALA A 28 0.40 -1.95 10.13
CA ALA A 28 -0.61 -2.64 10.92
C ALA A 28 -0.85 -4.05 10.35
N HIS A 29 -1.16 -5.00 11.22
CA HIS A 29 -1.55 -6.34 10.80
C HIS A 29 -3.04 -6.34 10.49
N GLU A 30 -3.43 -6.94 9.37
CA GLU A 30 -4.82 -7.01 8.92
C GLU A 30 -5.75 -7.67 9.93
N ASP A 31 -5.29 -8.73 10.62
CA ASP A 31 -6.09 -9.39 11.66
C ASP A 31 -6.33 -8.48 12.86
N THR A 32 -5.35 -7.63 13.21
CA THR A 32 -5.52 -6.62 14.27
C THR A 32 -6.53 -5.57 13.84
N ILE A 33 -6.46 -5.11 12.58
CA ILE A 33 -7.45 -4.18 12.00
C ILE A 33 -8.83 -4.83 11.96
N ALA A 34 -8.92 -6.09 11.50
CA ALA A 34 -10.19 -6.82 11.41
C ALA A 34 -10.85 -6.98 12.77
N ALA A 35 -10.06 -7.34 13.79
CA ALA A 35 -10.55 -7.48 15.16
C ALA A 35 -11.02 -6.13 15.74
N ALA A 36 -10.25 -5.06 15.57
CA ALA A 36 -10.60 -3.71 16.03
C ALA A 36 -11.83 -3.15 15.32
N ALA A 37 -11.98 -3.44 14.02
CA ALA A 37 -13.14 -3.06 13.24
C ALA A 37 -14.37 -3.95 13.48
N GLY A 38 -14.25 -5.06 14.21
CA GLY A 38 -15.35 -6.01 14.37
C GLY A 38 -15.80 -6.64 13.05
N SER A 39 -14.87 -6.84 12.12
CA SER A 39 -15.16 -7.42 10.79
C SER A 39 -15.58 -8.88 10.92
N THR A 40 -16.62 -9.28 10.21
CA THR A 40 -17.12 -10.67 10.21
C THR A 40 -17.39 -11.18 8.80
N ALA A 41 -17.48 -12.50 8.66
CA ALA A 41 -17.81 -13.12 7.37
C ALA A 41 -19.24 -12.79 6.90
N GLU A 42 -20.15 -12.54 7.83
CA GLU A 42 -21.56 -12.25 7.52
C GLU A 42 -21.80 -10.79 7.13
N ALA A 43 -21.07 -9.84 7.76
CA ALA A 43 -21.33 -8.41 7.61
C ALA A 43 -20.20 -7.65 6.88
N GLY A 44 -19.01 -8.26 6.74
CA GLY A 44 -17.84 -7.54 6.25
C GLY A 44 -17.41 -6.44 7.21
N THR A 45 -17.14 -5.26 6.69
CA THR A 45 -16.73 -4.07 7.46
C THR A 45 -17.34 -2.81 6.84
N ASP A 46 -18.02 -2.00 7.62
CA ASP A 46 -18.58 -0.72 7.16
C ASP A 46 -17.59 0.46 7.33
N ASP A 47 -17.95 1.60 6.77
CA ASP A 47 -17.11 2.81 6.79
C ASP A 47 -16.95 3.39 8.20
N HIS A 48 -17.95 3.27 9.05
CA HIS A 48 -17.89 3.76 10.43
C HIS A 48 -16.91 2.92 11.27
N GLN A 49 -16.96 1.59 11.12
CA GLN A 49 -16.02 0.66 11.77
C GLN A 49 -14.58 0.95 11.34
N LEU A 50 -14.34 1.14 10.03
CA LEU A 50 -13.03 1.54 9.51
C LEU A 50 -12.57 2.90 10.05
N ALA A 51 -13.49 3.87 10.16
CA ALA A 51 -13.17 5.20 10.68
C ALA A 51 -12.80 5.16 12.17
N MET A 52 -13.48 4.34 12.98
CA MET A 52 -13.12 4.15 14.38
C MET A 52 -11.75 3.51 14.51
N THR A 53 -11.50 2.45 13.77
CA THR A 53 -10.20 1.73 13.78
C THR A 53 -9.05 2.63 13.29
N ALA A 54 -9.26 3.45 12.24
CA ALA A 54 -8.24 4.39 11.76
C ALA A 54 -7.74 5.35 12.85
N ARG A 55 -8.60 5.74 13.79
CA ARG A 55 -8.24 6.63 14.91
C ARG A 55 -7.23 6.02 15.87
N GLU A 56 -7.25 4.71 16.05
CA GLU A 56 -6.28 3.98 16.90
C GLU A 56 -4.86 4.09 16.32
N TYR A 57 -4.74 4.27 15.00
CA TYR A 57 -3.48 4.49 14.30
C TYR A 57 -3.14 5.98 14.10
N GLY A 58 -3.83 6.91 14.78
CA GLY A 58 -3.60 8.34 14.64
C GLY A 58 -4.08 8.93 13.32
N CYS A 59 -4.93 8.21 12.59
CA CYS A 59 -5.52 8.65 11.32
C CYS A 59 -6.98 9.07 11.48
N VAL A 60 -7.50 9.76 10.47
CA VAL A 60 -8.90 10.19 10.38
C VAL A 60 -9.43 9.75 9.03
N LEU A 61 -10.35 8.81 9.01
CA LEU A 61 -11.10 8.42 7.82
C LEU A 61 -12.38 9.25 7.79
N SER A 62 -12.54 10.09 6.77
CA SER A 62 -13.75 10.89 6.55
C SER A 62 -14.55 10.34 5.38
N CYS A 63 -15.84 10.71 5.28
CA CYS A 63 -16.68 10.34 4.14
C CYS A 63 -17.11 11.60 3.39
N GLU A 64 -16.79 11.66 2.10
CA GLU A 64 -17.21 12.72 1.17
C GLU A 64 -18.15 12.11 0.13
N ARG A 65 -19.37 12.64 0.01
CA ARG A 65 -20.41 12.11 -0.87
C ARG A 65 -20.72 13.03 -2.03
N TYR A 66 -20.72 12.49 -3.22
CA TYR A 66 -20.95 13.21 -4.48
C TYR A 66 -22.11 12.66 -5.29
N ARG A 67 -22.80 13.54 -6.02
CA ARG A 67 -23.94 13.21 -6.91
C ARG A 67 -23.50 12.88 -8.34
N THR A 68 -22.30 13.26 -8.74
CA THR A 68 -21.83 13.06 -10.10
C THR A 68 -20.43 12.48 -10.14
N ALA A 69 -20.17 11.64 -11.13
CA ALA A 69 -18.85 11.07 -11.39
C ALA A 69 -17.76 12.16 -11.59
N HIS A 70 -18.16 13.30 -12.22
CA HIS A 70 -17.25 14.43 -12.44
C HIS A 70 -16.73 15.02 -11.12
N HIS A 71 -17.62 15.31 -10.18
CA HIS A 71 -17.25 15.86 -8.87
C HIS A 71 -16.45 14.85 -8.04
N ALA A 72 -16.84 13.58 -8.04
CA ALA A 72 -16.10 12.51 -7.36
C ALA A 72 -14.67 12.37 -7.93
N ARG A 73 -14.54 12.34 -9.27
CA ARG A 73 -13.22 12.32 -9.95
C ARG A 73 -12.35 13.50 -9.54
N ARG A 74 -12.90 14.73 -9.59
CA ARG A 74 -12.16 15.94 -9.23
C ARG A 74 -11.68 15.91 -7.77
N ALA A 75 -12.53 15.46 -6.85
CA ALA A 75 -12.19 15.33 -5.44
C ALA A 75 -11.11 14.25 -5.22
N LEU A 76 -11.29 13.06 -5.82
CA LEU A 76 -10.31 11.98 -5.75
C LEU A 76 -8.94 12.42 -6.30
N THR A 77 -8.91 13.07 -7.47
CA THR A 77 -7.67 13.62 -8.05
C THR A 77 -6.99 14.60 -7.08
N ARG A 78 -7.76 15.48 -6.42
CA ARG A 78 -7.22 16.44 -5.45
C ARG A 78 -6.57 15.73 -4.25
N HIS A 79 -7.22 14.71 -3.69
CA HIS A 79 -6.68 13.94 -2.57
C HIS A 79 -5.39 13.20 -2.97
N LEU A 80 -5.40 12.53 -4.11
CA LEU A 80 -4.23 11.78 -4.59
C LEU A 80 -3.06 12.71 -4.94
N ALA A 81 -3.32 13.90 -5.50
CA ALA A 81 -2.29 14.92 -5.72
C ALA A 81 -1.67 15.42 -4.40
N ALA A 82 -2.46 15.47 -3.34
CA ALA A 82 -1.99 15.78 -1.99
C ALA A 82 -1.34 14.57 -1.28
N ARG A 83 -1.14 13.45 -1.99
CA ARG A 83 -0.62 12.19 -1.43
C ARG A 83 -1.45 11.66 -0.25
N THR A 84 -2.76 11.89 -0.30
CA THR A 84 -3.73 11.37 0.66
C THR A 84 -4.35 10.12 0.06
N PRO A 85 -4.15 8.93 0.63
CA PRO A 85 -4.80 7.72 0.18
C PRO A 85 -6.31 7.82 0.43
N VAL A 86 -7.10 7.24 -0.48
CA VAL A 86 -8.56 7.30 -0.40
C VAL A 86 -9.12 5.88 -0.47
N LEU A 87 -9.82 5.46 0.56
CA LEU A 87 -10.54 4.19 0.53
C LEU A 87 -11.81 4.37 -0.31
N LEU A 88 -12.08 3.40 -1.16
CA LEU A 88 -13.22 3.36 -2.05
C LEU A 88 -13.98 2.05 -1.83
N CYS A 89 -15.29 2.14 -1.63
CA CYS A 89 -16.15 0.97 -1.63
C CYS A 89 -16.77 0.83 -3.02
N LEU A 90 -16.41 -0.21 -3.73
CA LEU A 90 -16.78 -0.46 -5.12
C LEU A 90 -17.97 -1.44 -5.20
N ASP A 91 -18.49 -1.65 -6.41
CA ASP A 91 -19.42 -2.72 -6.77
C ASP A 91 -20.68 -2.74 -5.88
N GLN A 92 -21.34 -1.59 -5.77
CA GLN A 92 -22.56 -1.38 -4.94
C GLN A 92 -22.31 -1.56 -3.42
N TRP A 93 -21.14 -1.18 -2.93
CA TRP A 93 -20.70 -1.30 -1.53
C TRP A 93 -20.31 -2.73 -1.11
N ASP A 94 -19.84 -3.52 -2.05
CA ASP A 94 -19.48 -4.92 -1.82
C ASP A 94 -17.97 -5.13 -1.63
N HIS A 95 -17.12 -4.20 -2.13
CA HIS A 95 -15.67 -4.40 -2.13
C HIS A 95 -14.87 -3.14 -1.83
N TRP A 96 -13.98 -3.22 -0.82
CA TRP A 96 -13.10 -2.12 -0.42
C TRP A 96 -11.72 -2.21 -1.08
N VAL A 97 -11.27 -1.07 -1.61
CA VAL A 97 -9.92 -0.87 -2.17
C VAL A 97 -9.35 0.46 -1.71
N THR A 98 -8.03 0.67 -1.92
CA THR A 98 -7.38 1.96 -1.61
C THR A 98 -6.78 2.58 -2.86
N ALA A 99 -7.24 3.78 -3.24
CA ALA A 99 -6.62 4.58 -4.28
C ALA A 99 -5.41 5.32 -3.71
N VAL A 100 -4.26 5.26 -4.42
CA VAL A 100 -2.97 5.82 -3.96
C VAL A 100 -2.28 6.70 -4.98
N GLY A 101 -2.74 6.74 -6.22
CA GLY A 101 -2.19 7.57 -7.28
C GLY A 101 -3.11 7.66 -8.48
N ALA A 102 -2.93 8.67 -9.30
CA ALA A 102 -3.65 8.81 -10.57
C ALA A 102 -2.93 9.74 -11.52
N ASP A 103 -3.23 9.57 -12.81
CA ASP A 103 -2.96 10.52 -13.88
C ASP A 103 -4.27 10.94 -14.57
N ASN A 104 -4.18 11.53 -15.75
CA ASN A 104 -5.36 11.94 -16.53
C ASN A 104 -6.19 10.75 -17.06
N THR A 105 -5.63 9.55 -17.16
CA THR A 105 -6.24 8.39 -17.81
C THR A 105 -6.51 7.26 -16.84
N TYR A 106 -5.66 7.07 -15.82
CA TYR A 106 -5.66 5.90 -14.96
C TYR A 106 -5.63 6.28 -13.47
N VAL A 107 -6.10 5.35 -12.64
CA VAL A 107 -6.02 5.38 -11.18
C VAL A 107 -5.20 4.16 -10.73
N VAL A 108 -4.33 4.35 -9.75
CA VAL A 108 -3.60 3.28 -9.09
C VAL A 108 -4.35 2.88 -7.84
N LEU A 109 -4.72 1.62 -7.75
CA LEU A 109 -5.43 1.02 -6.62
C LEU A 109 -4.57 -0.05 -5.95
N PHE A 110 -4.71 -0.16 -4.65
CA PHE A 110 -4.37 -1.36 -3.90
C PHE A 110 -5.65 -2.15 -3.68
N ASP A 111 -5.73 -3.31 -4.31
CA ASP A 111 -6.89 -4.20 -4.32
C ASP A 111 -6.46 -5.61 -3.91
N SER A 112 -6.76 -5.97 -2.68
CA SER A 112 -6.35 -7.25 -2.08
C SER A 112 -7.12 -8.47 -2.61
N HIS A 113 -8.11 -8.28 -3.49
CA HIS A 113 -8.81 -9.37 -4.14
C HIS A 113 -7.95 -10.11 -5.18
N TYR A 114 -6.86 -9.50 -5.63
CA TYR A 114 -5.99 -10.03 -6.67
C TYR A 114 -4.60 -10.36 -6.12
N ASP A 115 -3.97 -11.41 -6.64
CA ASP A 115 -2.59 -11.82 -6.31
C ASP A 115 -1.59 -10.67 -6.47
N THR A 116 -1.79 -9.85 -7.52
CA THR A 116 -1.08 -8.58 -7.68
C THR A 116 -1.94 -7.47 -7.11
N VAL A 117 -1.74 -7.14 -5.86
CA VAL A 117 -2.52 -6.12 -5.14
C VAL A 117 -2.52 -4.76 -5.83
N VAL A 118 -1.42 -4.39 -6.49
CA VAL A 118 -1.34 -3.15 -7.27
C VAL A 118 -2.10 -3.30 -8.58
N ARG A 119 -3.06 -2.40 -8.80
CA ARG A 119 -3.87 -2.35 -10.02
C ARG A 119 -3.77 -0.97 -10.66
N VAL A 120 -3.76 -0.93 -11.99
CA VAL A 120 -3.85 0.31 -12.76
C VAL A 120 -5.12 0.23 -13.61
N GLU A 121 -6.13 0.98 -13.22
CA GLU A 121 -7.45 0.94 -13.86
C GLU A 121 -7.82 2.28 -14.48
N SER A 122 -8.61 2.27 -15.56
CA SER A 122 -9.10 3.49 -16.18
C SER A 122 -10.08 4.23 -15.27
N TRP A 123 -10.11 5.57 -15.36
CA TRP A 123 -11.10 6.39 -14.65
C TRP A 123 -12.54 5.96 -14.93
N SER A 124 -12.84 5.57 -16.17
CA SER A 124 -14.18 5.12 -16.53
C SER A 124 -14.61 3.89 -15.72
N LEU A 125 -13.72 2.91 -15.60
CA LEU A 125 -13.99 1.68 -14.87
C LEU A 125 -14.12 1.95 -13.36
N VAL A 126 -13.17 2.70 -12.78
CA VAL A 126 -13.21 3.05 -11.35
C VAL A 126 -14.51 3.80 -10.99
N LEU A 127 -14.90 4.80 -11.78
CA LEU A 127 -16.11 5.57 -11.53
C LEU A 127 -17.39 4.76 -11.79
N GLN A 128 -17.35 3.81 -12.72
CA GLN A 128 -18.47 2.90 -12.94
C GLN A 128 -18.70 2.02 -11.71
N ARG A 129 -17.66 1.41 -11.18
CA ARG A 129 -17.68 0.53 -10.00
C ARG A 129 -17.97 1.28 -8.71
N LEU A 130 -17.43 2.50 -8.55
CA LEU A 130 -17.63 3.35 -7.38
C LEU A 130 -19.07 3.86 -7.24
N GLY A 131 -19.74 4.09 -8.38
CA GLY A 131 -21.08 4.63 -8.40
C GLY A 131 -22.12 3.62 -7.95
N TYR A 132 -22.72 3.83 -6.79
CA TYR A 132 -23.79 2.98 -6.28
C TYR A 132 -25.16 3.67 -6.32
N ARG A 133 -26.22 2.86 -6.33
CA ARG A 133 -27.61 3.34 -6.39
C ARG A 133 -28.30 3.11 -5.05
N ARG A 134 -28.88 4.16 -4.51
CA ARG A 134 -29.66 4.10 -3.27
C ARG A 134 -30.99 4.81 -3.44
N ARG A 135 -32.07 4.19 -2.96
CA ARG A 135 -33.35 4.88 -2.81
C ARG A 135 -33.28 5.89 -1.67
N VAL A 136 -33.78 7.08 -1.90
CA VAL A 136 -33.78 8.14 -0.87
C VAL A 136 -34.80 7.83 0.24
N TRP A 137 -35.92 7.21 -0.14
CA TRP A 137 -36.96 6.68 0.78
C TRP A 137 -37.72 5.54 0.08
N ARG A 138 -38.56 4.81 0.81
CA ARG A 138 -39.23 3.57 0.34
C ARG A 138 -39.85 3.69 -1.07
N TRP A 139 -40.48 4.84 -1.39
CA TRP A 139 -41.16 5.11 -2.66
C TRP A 139 -40.48 6.21 -3.48
N GLY A 140 -39.31 6.67 -3.05
CA GLY A 140 -38.59 7.77 -3.68
C GLY A 140 -37.73 7.38 -4.88
N PRO A 141 -37.14 8.38 -5.54
CA PRO A 141 -36.23 8.13 -6.67
C PRO A 141 -34.99 7.40 -6.23
N THR A 142 -34.49 6.55 -7.12
CA THR A 142 -33.18 5.97 -7.00
C THR A 142 -32.13 6.96 -7.47
N ILE A 143 -31.20 7.33 -6.59
CA ILE A 143 -30.14 8.30 -6.88
C ILE A 143 -28.81 7.56 -6.90
N ARG A 144 -27.96 7.94 -7.85
CA ARG A 144 -26.58 7.47 -7.93
C ARG A 144 -25.70 8.37 -7.06
N TRP A 145 -24.86 7.72 -6.24
CA TRP A 145 -23.92 8.35 -5.33
C TRP A 145 -22.51 7.82 -5.56
N TYR A 146 -21.55 8.61 -5.13
CA TYR A 146 -20.11 8.31 -5.19
C TYR A 146 -19.50 8.73 -3.86
N ASP A 147 -19.14 7.78 -3.02
CA ASP A 147 -18.54 8.05 -1.72
C ASP A 147 -17.03 7.85 -1.79
N LEU A 148 -16.29 8.82 -1.27
CA LEU A 148 -14.85 8.79 -1.12
C LEU A 148 -14.53 8.81 0.37
N HIS A 149 -13.59 7.99 0.79
CA HIS A 149 -13.15 7.94 2.19
C HIS A 149 -11.67 8.31 2.28
N PRO A 150 -11.31 9.62 2.19
CA PRO A 150 -9.94 10.06 2.34
C PRO A 150 -9.43 9.76 3.75
N LEU A 151 -8.22 9.16 3.82
CA LEU A 151 -7.53 8.86 5.06
C LEU A 151 -6.52 9.96 5.34
N GLY A 152 -6.84 10.87 6.25
CA GLY A 152 -5.92 11.89 6.76
C GLY A 152 -5.12 11.41 7.97
N THR A 153 -4.08 12.15 8.34
CA THR A 153 -3.31 11.95 9.57
C THR A 153 -3.51 13.11 10.53
N ARG A 154 -3.50 12.87 11.85
CA ARG A 154 -3.58 13.91 12.87
C ARG A 154 -2.33 14.75 12.98
N GLY A 155 -1.21 14.31 12.44
CA GLY A 155 0.09 14.99 12.40
C GLY A 155 0.77 14.74 11.08
N GLU A 156 1.99 15.30 10.91
CA GLU A 156 2.79 15.06 9.73
C GLU A 156 3.33 13.61 9.75
N PRO A 157 2.97 12.77 8.77
CA PRO A 157 3.44 11.39 8.75
C PRO A 157 4.94 11.33 8.46
N ALA A 158 5.61 10.32 8.99
CA ALA A 158 7.04 10.11 8.76
C ALA A 158 7.39 9.93 7.29
N LEU A 159 6.52 9.24 6.55
CA LEU A 159 6.65 9.00 5.12
C LEU A 159 5.31 9.24 4.41
N ARG A 160 5.39 9.45 3.10
CA ARG A 160 4.23 9.48 2.20
C ARG A 160 4.55 8.66 0.96
N LEU A 161 3.72 7.70 0.64
CA LEU A 161 3.83 6.91 -0.57
C LEU A 161 3.64 7.80 -1.80
N THR A 162 4.51 7.62 -2.79
CA THR A 162 4.44 8.29 -4.10
C THR A 162 4.32 7.22 -5.18
N LEU A 163 3.14 6.70 -5.41
CA LEU A 163 2.90 5.68 -6.43
C LEU A 163 2.18 6.31 -7.63
N THR A 164 2.98 6.77 -8.60
CA THR A 164 2.47 7.24 -9.89
C THR A 164 2.03 6.05 -10.75
N VAL A 165 1.23 6.32 -11.79
CA VAL A 165 0.82 5.27 -12.76
C VAL A 165 2.04 4.62 -13.42
N GLU A 166 3.07 5.39 -13.75
CA GLU A 166 4.32 4.88 -14.30
C GLU A 166 5.04 3.93 -13.33
N ARG A 167 5.21 4.35 -12.07
CA ARG A 167 5.82 3.51 -11.02
C ARG A 167 5.01 2.24 -10.76
N ALA A 168 3.69 2.34 -10.76
CA ALA A 168 2.81 1.19 -10.59
C ALA A 168 2.99 0.18 -11.73
N ARG A 169 3.08 0.64 -12.98
CA ARG A 169 3.36 -0.24 -14.13
C ARG A 169 4.72 -0.90 -14.02
N ARG A 170 5.77 -0.17 -13.68
CA ARG A 170 7.10 -0.76 -13.42
C ARG A 170 7.05 -1.85 -12.35
N LEU A 171 6.27 -1.65 -11.28
CA LEU A 171 6.07 -2.66 -10.23
C LEU A 171 5.33 -3.89 -10.76
N LEU A 172 4.31 -3.70 -11.61
CA LEU A 172 3.56 -4.80 -12.21
C LEU A 172 4.44 -5.63 -13.17
N ASP A 173 5.37 -5.00 -13.87
CA ASP A 173 6.32 -5.65 -14.77
C ASP A 173 7.50 -6.31 -13.99
N ALA A 174 7.65 -6.03 -12.70
CA ALA A 174 8.72 -6.59 -11.88
C ALA A 174 8.50 -8.09 -11.57
N PRO A 175 9.57 -8.86 -11.38
CA PRO A 175 9.47 -10.27 -10.99
C PRO A 175 8.65 -10.48 -9.70
N VAL A 176 7.95 -11.59 -9.60
CA VAL A 176 7.12 -11.93 -8.42
C VAL A 176 7.95 -11.95 -7.13
N SER A 177 9.20 -12.46 -7.20
CA SER A 177 10.13 -12.45 -6.06
C SER A 177 10.44 -11.04 -5.55
N PHE A 178 10.51 -10.07 -6.45
CA PHE A 178 10.72 -8.66 -6.13
C PHE A 178 9.51 -8.09 -5.37
N ARG A 179 8.30 -8.34 -5.87
CA ARG A 179 7.05 -7.88 -5.24
C ARG A 179 6.86 -8.45 -3.83
N GLY A 180 7.17 -9.73 -3.64
CA GLY A 180 7.10 -10.38 -2.33
C GLY A 180 8.13 -9.85 -1.31
N ALA A 181 9.29 -9.40 -1.78
CA ALA A 181 10.32 -8.82 -0.94
C ALA A 181 10.02 -7.36 -0.54
N LEU A 182 9.22 -6.65 -1.32
CA LEU A 182 8.94 -5.22 -1.15
C LEU A 182 8.43 -4.90 0.28
N ASP A 183 7.59 -5.76 0.82
CA ASP A 183 7.04 -5.62 2.16
C ASP A 183 8.10 -5.69 3.27
N ASP A 184 8.96 -6.68 3.22
CA ASP A 184 10.00 -6.85 4.23
C ASP A 184 10.97 -5.68 4.26
N TYR A 185 11.31 -5.12 3.10
CA TYR A 185 12.20 -3.96 3.02
C TYR A 185 11.52 -2.68 3.45
N ALA A 186 10.25 -2.48 3.12
CA ALA A 186 9.48 -1.33 3.60
C ALA A 186 9.42 -1.31 5.13
N ARG A 187 9.17 -2.44 5.78
CA ARG A 187 9.17 -2.57 7.25
C ARG A 187 10.48 -2.15 7.90
N ARG A 188 11.62 -2.40 7.25
CA ARG A 188 12.94 -2.08 7.77
C ARG A 188 13.33 -0.64 7.47
N LEU A 189 12.98 -0.16 6.28
CA LEU A 189 13.28 1.21 5.84
C LEU A 189 12.50 2.25 6.67
N VAL A 190 11.23 2.01 6.96
CA VAL A 190 10.39 2.96 7.68
C VAL A 190 10.89 3.24 9.11
N PRO A 191 11.16 2.24 9.97
CA PRO A 191 11.74 2.50 11.29
C PRO A 191 13.10 3.19 11.21
N PHE A 192 13.92 2.87 10.21
CA PHE A 192 15.23 3.50 10.02
C PHE A 192 15.07 4.99 9.70
N VAL A 193 14.21 5.36 8.77
CA VAL A 193 13.94 6.76 8.40
C VAL A 193 13.30 7.53 9.56
N ALA A 194 12.37 6.92 10.28
CA ALA A 194 11.75 7.53 11.45
C ALA A 194 12.75 7.80 12.57
N HIS A 195 13.70 6.87 12.81
CA HIS A 195 14.75 7.03 13.82
C HIS A 195 15.77 8.12 13.46
N ASN A 196 16.17 8.20 12.19
CA ASN A 196 17.21 9.14 11.75
C ASN A 196 16.66 10.51 11.31
N GLY A 197 15.35 10.66 11.23
CA GLY A 197 14.66 11.89 10.86
C GLY A 197 14.80 12.30 9.40
N ARG A 198 13.83 13.07 8.90
CA ARG A 198 13.78 13.50 7.48
C ARG A 198 14.94 14.39 7.06
N ARG A 199 15.56 15.14 7.99
CA ARG A 199 16.62 16.10 7.67
C ARG A 199 18.01 15.49 7.57
N SER A 200 18.25 14.36 8.24
CA SER A 200 19.55 13.67 8.23
C SER A 200 19.61 12.52 7.23
N ALA A 201 18.50 12.11 6.69
CA ALA A 201 18.38 11.00 5.76
C ALA A 201 17.98 11.50 4.36
N ALA A 202 18.85 12.19 3.68
CA ALA A 202 18.70 12.40 2.24
C ALA A 202 19.32 11.19 1.52
N PHE A 203 18.46 10.27 1.06
CA PHE A 203 18.92 9.04 0.49
C PHE A 203 18.78 9.01 -1.02
N ALA A 204 19.83 8.71 -1.74
CA ALA A 204 19.74 8.17 -3.10
C ALA A 204 20.14 6.70 -3.06
N LEU A 205 19.36 5.86 -2.39
CA LEU A 205 19.71 4.44 -2.26
C LEU A 205 19.79 3.78 -3.63
N ALA A 206 18.86 4.06 -4.52
CA ALA A 206 18.85 3.48 -5.87
C ALA A 206 20.08 3.84 -6.70
N PRO A 207 20.48 5.13 -6.86
CA PRO A 207 21.73 5.46 -7.56
C PRO A 207 22.96 4.85 -6.90
N TRP A 208 23.02 4.82 -5.58
CA TRP A 208 24.16 4.23 -4.88
C TRP A 208 24.28 2.73 -5.12
N LEU A 209 23.18 2.01 -5.14
CA LEU A 209 23.17 0.57 -5.42
C LEU A 209 23.51 0.25 -6.86
N LEU A 210 23.05 1.05 -7.81
CA LEU A 210 23.39 0.92 -9.24
C LEU A 210 24.87 1.24 -9.50
N ASP A 211 25.46 2.12 -8.70
CA ASP A 211 26.86 2.55 -8.82
C ASP A 211 27.87 1.62 -8.10
N GLY A 212 27.48 0.37 -7.85
CA GLY A 212 28.34 -0.63 -7.20
C GLY A 212 28.46 -0.43 -5.68
N GLY A 213 27.47 0.16 -5.05
CA GLY A 213 27.42 0.44 -3.62
C GLY A 213 27.78 -0.73 -2.69
N PRO A 214 27.31 -1.96 -2.93
CA PRO A 214 27.69 -3.12 -2.12
C PRO A 214 29.20 -3.39 -2.13
N SER A 215 29.87 -3.22 -3.26
CA SER A 215 31.31 -3.42 -3.39
C SER A 215 32.11 -2.36 -2.62
N ARG A 216 31.59 -1.13 -2.53
CA ARG A 216 32.23 -0.04 -1.79
C ARG A 216 32.07 -0.18 -0.27
N THR A 217 31.03 -0.86 0.19
CA THR A 217 30.74 -1.05 1.61
C THR A 217 31.37 -2.31 2.20
N GLY A 218 31.89 -3.19 1.36
CA GLY A 218 32.34 -4.52 1.78
C GLY A 218 31.20 -5.46 2.22
N VAL A 219 29.95 -5.03 2.05
CA VAL A 219 28.77 -5.85 2.33
C VAL A 219 28.22 -6.37 1.01
N MET A 220 28.39 -7.66 0.78
CA MET A 220 27.83 -8.36 -0.37
C MET A 220 26.33 -8.57 -0.13
N LEU A 221 25.50 -7.70 -0.68
CA LEU A 221 24.07 -7.95 -0.79
C LEU A 221 23.81 -8.68 -2.10
N ALA A 222 23.02 -9.76 -2.04
CA ALA A 222 22.58 -10.40 -3.27
C ALA A 222 21.82 -9.40 -4.15
N PRO A 223 22.02 -9.39 -5.48
CA PRO A 223 21.31 -8.47 -6.38
C PRO A 223 19.78 -8.46 -6.17
N GLN A 224 19.22 -9.63 -5.86
CA GLN A 224 17.79 -9.79 -5.55
C GLN A 224 17.33 -9.02 -4.29
N THR A 225 18.26 -8.60 -3.44
CA THR A 225 17.99 -7.84 -2.21
C THR A 225 18.06 -6.33 -2.45
N VAL A 226 18.89 -5.93 -3.41
CA VAL A 226 19.23 -4.54 -3.66
C VAL A 226 18.10 -3.79 -4.38
N GLU A 227 17.55 -4.40 -5.42
CA GLU A 227 16.47 -3.78 -6.21
C GLU A 227 15.20 -3.48 -5.42
N PRO A 228 14.68 -4.42 -4.58
CA PRO A 228 13.52 -4.14 -3.74
C PRO A 228 13.73 -2.99 -2.75
N ILE A 229 14.94 -2.87 -2.17
CA ILE A 229 15.26 -1.77 -1.26
C ILE A 229 15.25 -0.44 -2.00
N ALA A 230 15.90 -0.39 -3.17
CA ALA A 230 15.96 0.80 -4.01
C ALA A 230 14.56 1.24 -4.45
N PHE A 231 13.75 0.29 -4.90
CA PHE A 231 12.37 0.55 -5.32
C PHE A 231 11.49 1.02 -4.15
N THR A 232 11.64 0.42 -2.97
CA THR A 232 10.91 0.86 -1.76
C THR A 232 11.29 2.29 -1.39
N ALA A 233 12.58 2.64 -1.44
CA ALA A 233 13.04 3.99 -1.18
C ALA A 233 12.43 4.99 -2.19
N GLU A 234 12.40 4.63 -3.47
CA GLU A 234 11.78 5.44 -4.52
C GLU A 234 10.28 5.64 -4.29
N LEU A 235 9.54 4.58 -3.87
CA LEU A 235 8.11 4.69 -3.58
C LEU A 235 7.79 5.70 -2.49
N PHE A 236 8.65 5.80 -1.48
CA PHE A 236 8.47 6.73 -0.36
C PHE A 236 9.23 8.05 -0.54
N ASP A 237 9.78 8.31 -1.74
CA ASP A 237 10.60 9.51 -2.03
C ASP A 237 11.71 9.71 -0.98
N VAL A 238 12.34 8.60 -0.59
CA VAL A 238 13.41 8.59 0.40
C VAL A 238 14.75 8.63 -0.31
N ARG A 239 15.55 9.64 0.02
CA ARG A 239 16.94 9.75 -0.44
C ARG A 239 17.87 9.39 0.71
N CYS A 240 18.90 8.58 0.46
CA CYS A 240 19.81 8.09 1.50
C CYS A 240 21.25 8.45 1.21
N GLU A 241 21.85 9.20 2.09
CA GLU A 241 23.28 9.44 2.01
C GLU A 241 24.06 8.13 2.23
N LEU A 242 25.25 8.05 1.63
CA LEU A 242 26.06 6.82 1.61
C LEU A 242 26.28 6.20 3.01
N PRO A 243 26.63 6.97 4.08
CA PRO A 243 26.80 6.38 5.41
C PRO A 243 25.53 5.71 5.96
N ALA A 244 24.39 6.30 5.70
CA ALA A 244 23.10 5.76 6.15
C ALA A 244 22.72 4.51 5.36
N ALA A 245 22.97 4.48 4.05
CA ALA A 245 22.78 3.28 3.22
C ALA A 245 23.68 2.14 3.66
N GLN A 246 24.95 2.41 4.01
CA GLN A 246 25.89 1.44 4.57
C GLN A 246 25.39 0.84 5.88
N ASN A 247 24.89 1.67 6.79
CA ASN A 247 24.31 1.22 8.06
C ASN A 247 23.09 0.35 7.86
N LEU A 248 22.19 0.74 6.96
CA LEU A 248 21.02 -0.06 6.59
C LEU A 248 21.44 -1.42 6.02
N ALA A 249 22.35 -1.44 5.05
CA ALA A 249 22.85 -2.66 4.44
C ALA A 249 23.48 -3.60 5.48
N ARG A 250 24.29 -3.06 6.40
CA ARG A 250 24.89 -3.83 7.50
C ARG A 250 23.83 -4.43 8.40
N THR A 251 22.85 -3.63 8.86
CA THR A 251 21.75 -4.10 9.72
C THR A 251 20.93 -5.20 9.05
N LEU A 252 20.71 -5.11 7.74
CA LEU A 252 20.01 -6.13 6.97
C LEU A 252 20.83 -7.43 6.89
N ALA A 253 22.13 -7.33 6.64
CA ALA A 253 23.04 -8.48 6.58
C ALA A 253 23.13 -9.19 7.95
N GLU A 254 23.32 -8.46 9.05
CA GLU A 254 23.38 -9.00 10.41
C GLU A 254 22.11 -9.73 10.82
N LYS A 255 20.93 -9.19 10.50
CA LYS A 255 19.64 -9.84 10.78
C LYS A 255 19.38 -11.06 9.89
N SER A 256 19.95 -11.11 8.72
CA SER A 256 19.85 -12.27 7.81
C SER A 256 20.76 -13.43 8.26
N ALA A 257 21.83 -13.13 9.00
CA ALA A 257 22.78 -14.11 9.49
C ALA A 257 22.30 -14.91 10.73
N GLY A 258 21.19 -14.52 11.38
CA GLY A 258 20.57 -15.21 12.51
C GLY A 258 21.54 -15.64 13.64
N PRO A 259 21.10 -15.85 14.88
CA PRO A 259 21.97 -16.30 15.97
C PRO A 259 22.44 -17.75 15.85
N THR A 260 22.04 -18.49 14.84
CA THR A 260 22.48 -19.86 14.55
C THR A 260 22.70 -20.00 13.06
N GLY A 261 23.90 -20.36 12.65
CA GLY A 261 24.36 -20.50 11.26
C GLY A 261 23.55 -21.45 10.34
N ILE A 262 22.24 -21.35 10.38
CA ILE A 262 21.33 -21.97 9.43
C ILE A 262 21.22 -21.00 8.26
N PRO A 263 21.67 -21.40 7.06
CA PRO A 263 21.48 -20.56 5.89
C PRO A 263 20.00 -20.23 5.74
N PRO A 264 19.62 -19.00 5.31
CA PRO A 264 18.24 -18.65 5.08
C PRO A 264 17.63 -19.72 4.19
N ARG A 265 16.61 -20.41 4.66
CA ARG A 265 15.84 -21.33 3.82
C ARG A 265 15.43 -20.49 2.62
N ALA A 266 15.93 -20.85 1.46
CA ALA A 266 15.39 -20.36 0.20
C ALA A 266 13.87 -20.53 0.34
N PHE A 267 13.13 -19.43 0.29
CA PHE A 267 11.68 -19.48 0.29
C PHE A 267 11.29 -20.26 -0.96
N SER A 268 11.08 -21.55 -0.78
CA SER A 268 10.50 -22.41 -1.77
C SER A 268 9.08 -21.94 -1.92
N ILE A 269 8.84 -21.07 -2.90
CA ILE A 269 7.51 -20.77 -3.41
C ILE A 269 6.98 -22.10 -3.93
N GLY A 270 6.05 -22.66 -3.14
CA GLY A 270 5.52 -23.98 -3.34
C GLY A 270 4.99 -24.17 -4.76
N LYS A 271 5.50 -25.19 -5.41
CA LYS A 271 4.84 -25.88 -6.53
C LYS A 271 3.42 -26.26 -6.10
N LYS A 272 2.46 -25.43 -6.42
CA LYS A 272 1.06 -25.80 -6.55
C LYS A 272 0.57 -25.38 -7.92
N LEU A 273 1.14 -26.03 -8.95
CA LEU A 273 0.60 -26.03 -10.29
C LEU A 273 0.98 -27.39 -10.90
N ALA A 274 0.26 -28.43 -10.56
CA ALA A 274 0.10 -29.65 -11.36
C ALA A 274 -0.77 -30.65 -10.56
N ALA A 275 -2.09 -30.51 -10.67
CA ALA A 275 -3.04 -31.62 -10.60
C ALA A 275 -4.44 -31.08 -10.93
N ALA A 276 -4.72 -30.91 -12.20
CA ALA A 276 -6.04 -30.98 -12.78
C ALA A 276 -5.84 -31.29 -14.28
N SER A 277 -5.61 -32.53 -14.55
CA SER A 277 -5.96 -33.19 -15.82
C SER A 277 -7.11 -34.12 -15.57
#